data_f9831658aa4b15eae96e42def1494bc0
#
_entry.id   f9831658aa4b15eae96e42def1494bc0
#
_cell.length_a   1.000
_cell.length_b   1.000
_cell.length_c   1.000
_cell.angle_alpha   90.00
_cell.angle_beta   90.00
_cell.angle_gamma   90.00
#
_symmetry.space_group_name_H-M   'P 1'
#
loop_
_entity.id
_entity.type
_entity.pdbx_description
1 polymer ?
#
loop_
_entity_poly.entity_id
_entity_poly.type
_entity_poly.pdbx_seq_one_letter_code
_entity_poly.pdbx_strand_id
1 'polypeptide(L)'
;MPVLVPRRFAIRYALTIQAMTETTRHDLLHLPRAAARLGALFARPQMLAAICVATLTGLGWLALGLMDSGVATLDALCRPLAAPTWNTGGFVLVPLMWAAMTLAMMLPSASPMILTYTEIADTAAHKGERIVSPFVLAAGYVLVWLGFAVIATLAQYAFMRAALLDSGMISASGLFSGAIFIGAGLYQFSALKHACLKQCQSPFPFFFANWATTTRGVFRLGLRQGLYCLGCCWAMMLVMFAVGVMNVIWMAALSAVMTIEKIGAGKRLTYVIGAALITGGAAFIVSAFVAHWPVPAI
;
A
#
# COMPACT_ATOMS: atom_id res chain seq x y z
N MET A 1 26.65 -29.48 -20.10
CA MET A 1 28.01 -29.03 -20.47
C MET A 1 28.32 -27.77 -19.67
N PRO A 2 29.28 -27.78 -18.73
CA PRO A 2 29.67 -26.57 -18.00
C PRO A 2 30.51 -25.70 -18.93
N VAL A 3 30.07 -24.47 -19.17
CA VAL A 3 30.81 -23.45 -19.93
C VAL A 3 31.99 -23.00 -19.06
N LEU A 4 33.19 -23.47 -19.40
CA LEU A 4 34.46 -23.03 -18.81
C LEU A 4 34.67 -21.55 -19.17
N VAL A 5 34.42 -20.64 -18.26
CA VAL A 5 34.82 -19.23 -18.37
C VAL A 5 36.33 -19.16 -18.28
N PRO A 6 37.08 -18.60 -19.26
CA PRO A 6 38.51 -18.52 -19.24
C PRO A 6 39.00 -17.77 -17.99
N ARG A 7 39.90 -18.38 -17.21
CA ARG A 7 40.49 -17.80 -15.98
C ARG A 7 41.00 -16.35 -16.15
N ARG A 8 41.44 -15.98 -17.36
CA ARG A 8 41.90 -14.61 -17.68
C ARG A 8 40.75 -13.56 -17.62
N PHE A 9 39.48 -13.96 -17.87
CA PHE A 9 38.34 -13.08 -17.80
C PHE A 9 37.94 -12.80 -16.34
N ALA A 10 37.97 -13.83 -15.49
CA ALA A 10 37.67 -13.70 -14.07
C ALA A 10 38.68 -12.80 -13.33
N ILE A 11 39.97 -12.90 -13.67
CA ILE A 11 41.01 -12.06 -13.07
C ILE A 11 40.89 -10.59 -13.51
N ARG A 12 40.62 -10.33 -14.79
CA ARG A 12 40.40 -8.96 -15.28
C ARG A 12 39.18 -8.33 -14.65
N TYR A 13 38.11 -9.09 -14.48
CA TYR A 13 36.87 -8.61 -13.86
C TYR A 13 37.05 -8.30 -12.36
N ALA A 14 37.77 -9.17 -11.63
CA ALA A 14 38.11 -8.94 -10.23
C ALA A 14 38.99 -7.70 -10.05
N LEU A 15 39.98 -7.49 -10.92
CA LEU A 15 40.83 -6.30 -10.90
C LEU A 15 40.06 -5.01 -11.24
N THR A 16 39.09 -5.07 -12.16
CA THR A 16 38.25 -3.90 -12.50
C THR A 16 37.31 -3.55 -11.35
N ILE A 17 36.72 -4.54 -10.67
CA ILE A 17 35.87 -4.31 -9.48
C ILE A 17 36.72 -3.75 -8.33
N GLN A 18 37.93 -4.29 -8.10
CA GLN A 18 38.82 -3.76 -7.08
C GLN A 18 39.24 -2.32 -7.36
N ALA A 19 39.57 -1.99 -8.63
CA ALA A 19 39.90 -0.63 -9.03
C ALA A 19 38.69 0.33 -8.89
N MET A 20 37.46 -0.11 -9.20
CA MET A 20 36.25 0.70 -9.02
C MET A 20 35.93 0.89 -7.52
N THR A 21 36.12 -0.12 -6.68
CA THR A 21 35.92 0.02 -5.22
C THR A 21 36.99 0.89 -4.56
N GLU A 22 38.24 0.83 -5.05
CA GLU A 22 39.31 1.71 -4.57
C GLU A 22 39.07 3.17 -5.00
N THR A 23 38.68 3.42 -6.23
CA THR A 23 38.38 4.79 -6.72
C THR A 23 37.22 5.41 -5.93
N THR A 24 36.14 4.65 -5.68
CA THR A 24 35.01 5.14 -4.87
C THR A 24 35.40 5.35 -3.41
N ARG A 25 36.33 4.57 -2.89
CA ARG A 25 36.85 4.72 -1.52
C ARG A 25 37.77 5.94 -1.38
N HIS A 26 38.57 6.23 -2.41
CA HIS A 26 39.45 7.43 -2.44
C HIS A 26 38.65 8.73 -2.54
N ASP A 27 37.58 8.78 -3.35
CA ASP A 27 36.72 9.95 -3.48
C ASP A 27 35.95 10.27 -2.17
N LEU A 28 35.67 9.29 -1.34
CA LEU A 28 34.97 9.47 -0.06
C LEU A 28 35.90 9.94 1.09
N LEU A 29 37.22 9.82 0.95
CA LEU A 29 38.18 10.20 1.99
C LEU A 29 38.30 11.72 2.20
N HIS A 30 37.89 12.54 1.23
CA HIS A 30 37.87 13.99 1.30
C HIS A 30 36.59 14.58 1.91
N LEU A 31 35.56 13.74 2.14
CA LEU A 31 34.31 14.18 2.73
C LEU A 31 34.34 14.12 4.27
N PRO A 32 33.66 15.05 4.97
CA PRO A 32 33.45 14.95 6.41
C PRO A 32 32.87 13.56 6.74
N ARG A 33 33.32 12.96 7.86
CA ARG A 33 32.92 11.59 8.27
C ARG A 33 31.40 11.35 8.22
N ALA A 34 30.60 12.38 8.49
CA ALA A 34 29.15 12.33 8.37
C ALA A 34 28.67 12.19 6.90
N ALA A 35 29.26 12.96 5.98
CA ALA A 35 28.94 12.91 4.55
C ALA A 35 29.40 11.60 3.89
N ALA A 36 30.57 11.08 4.31
CA ALA A 36 31.05 9.77 3.85
C ALA A 36 30.15 8.61 4.33
N ARG A 37 29.63 8.68 5.56
CA ARG A 37 28.63 7.71 6.07
C ARG A 37 27.30 7.80 5.33
N LEU A 38 26.81 9.01 5.07
CA LEU A 38 25.61 9.24 4.27
C LEU A 38 25.81 8.73 2.85
N GLY A 39 26.93 9.04 2.20
CA GLY A 39 27.25 8.54 0.86
C GLY A 39 27.29 7.01 0.80
N ALA A 40 27.86 6.34 1.80
CA ALA A 40 27.88 4.89 1.88
C ALA A 40 26.49 4.27 2.14
N LEU A 41 25.61 4.97 2.86
CA LEU A 41 24.22 4.56 3.05
C LEU A 41 23.41 4.72 1.75
N PHE A 42 23.56 5.84 1.06
CA PHE A 42 22.89 6.09 -0.23
C PHE A 42 23.44 5.24 -1.37
N ALA A 43 24.64 4.70 -1.25
CA ALA A 43 25.18 3.75 -2.24
C ALA A 43 24.51 2.36 -2.19
N ARG A 44 23.71 2.07 -1.14
CA ARG A 44 22.98 0.80 -1.04
C ARG A 44 21.59 0.95 -1.66
N PRO A 45 21.27 0.23 -2.75
CA PRO A 45 19.98 0.36 -3.45
C PRO A 45 18.77 0.04 -2.55
N GLN A 46 18.94 -0.84 -1.58
CA GLN A 46 17.92 -1.16 -0.56
C GLN A 46 17.60 0.04 0.34
N MET A 47 18.63 0.79 0.77
CA MET A 47 18.44 1.97 1.61
C MET A 47 17.73 3.09 0.85
N LEU A 48 18.08 3.30 -0.42
CA LEU A 48 17.38 4.24 -1.28
C LEU A 48 15.91 3.87 -1.44
N ALA A 49 15.62 2.59 -1.74
CA ALA A 49 14.25 2.11 -1.87
C ALA A 49 13.47 2.28 -0.55
N ALA A 50 14.06 1.94 0.59
CA ALA A 50 13.44 2.13 1.91
C ALA A 50 13.16 3.61 2.22
N ILE A 51 14.12 4.50 1.94
CA ILE A 51 13.96 5.94 2.14
C ILE A 51 12.86 6.48 1.23
N CYS A 52 12.83 6.11 -0.06
CA CYS A 52 11.78 6.52 -0.98
C CYS A 52 10.39 6.08 -0.51
N VAL A 53 10.24 4.82 -0.10
CA VAL A 53 8.97 4.30 0.43
C VAL A 53 8.58 5.03 1.71
N ALA A 54 9.50 5.22 2.66
CA ALA A 54 9.24 5.93 3.90
C ALA A 54 8.86 7.40 3.67
N THR A 55 9.56 8.08 2.74
CA THR A 55 9.28 9.48 2.39
C THR A 55 7.91 9.62 1.73
N LEU A 56 7.60 8.79 0.73
CA LEU A 56 6.30 8.82 0.06
C LEU A 56 5.16 8.49 1.02
N THR A 57 5.36 7.52 1.91
CA THR A 57 4.40 7.18 2.96
C THR A 57 4.21 8.34 3.92
N GLY A 58 5.30 8.94 4.41
CA GLY A 58 5.26 10.08 5.32
C GLY A 58 4.58 11.31 4.69
N LEU A 59 4.89 11.61 3.43
CA LEU A 59 4.21 12.68 2.68
C LEU A 59 2.72 12.40 2.50
N GLY A 60 2.35 11.15 2.20
CA GLY A 60 0.94 10.73 2.12
C GLY A 60 0.20 10.95 3.43
N TRP A 61 0.76 10.50 4.55
CA TRP A 61 0.18 10.71 5.88
C TRP A 61 0.16 12.18 6.30
N LEU A 62 1.21 12.95 5.97
CA LEU A 62 1.24 14.38 6.21
C LEU A 62 0.12 15.10 5.43
N ALA A 63 -0.02 14.78 4.15
CA ALA A 63 -1.08 15.35 3.32
C ALA A 63 -2.48 15.06 3.90
N LEU A 64 -2.72 13.80 4.31
CA LEU A 64 -3.99 13.40 4.95
C LEU A 64 -4.22 14.12 6.29
N GLY A 65 -3.19 14.22 7.13
CA GLY A 65 -3.28 14.95 8.41
C GLY A 65 -3.53 16.43 8.23
N LEU A 66 -2.94 17.06 7.20
CA LEU A 66 -3.20 18.46 6.87
C LEU A 66 -4.65 18.66 6.34
N MET A 67 -5.18 17.69 5.61
CA MET A 67 -6.60 17.72 5.17
C MET A 67 -7.57 17.62 6.36
N ASP A 68 -7.24 16.79 7.38
CA ASP A 68 -8.08 16.62 8.57
C ASP A 68 -7.97 17.81 9.55
N SER A 69 -6.83 18.49 9.61
CA SER A 69 -6.57 19.58 10.57
C SER A 69 -7.30 20.89 10.27
N GLY A 70 -8.09 20.97 9.19
CA GLY A 70 -8.90 22.15 8.87
C GLY A 70 -8.08 23.41 8.54
N VAL A 71 -6.81 23.24 8.08
CA VAL A 71 -6.03 24.39 7.58
C VAL A 71 -6.82 25.02 6.44
N ALA A 72 -7.28 26.27 6.63
CA ALA A 72 -8.29 26.94 5.85
C ALA A 72 -8.09 26.92 4.32
N THR A 73 -6.86 26.78 3.85
CA THR A 73 -6.54 26.66 2.42
C THR A 73 -6.85 25.27 1.86
N LEU A 74 -6.69 24.21 2.65
CA LEU A 74 -6.99 22.83 2.26
C LEU A 74 -8.46 22.49 2.51
N ASP A 75 -9.06 23.02 3.56
CA ASP A 75 -10.50 22.92 3.82
C ASP A 75 -11.32 23.53 2.67
N ALA A 76 -10.88 24.66 2.13
CA ALA A 76 -11.48 25.28 0.94
C ALA A 76 -11.36 24.39 -0.32
N LEU A 77 -10.31 23.56 -0.43
CA LEU A 77 -10.15 22.56 -1.50
C LEU A 77 -10.99 21.30 -1.25
N CYS A 78 -11.23 20.94 0.04
CA CYS A 78 -11.97 19.73 0.42
C CYS A 78 -13.48 19.99 0.52
N ARG A 79 -13.94 21.23 0.77
CA ARG A 79 -15.37 21.58 0.78
C ARG A 79 -16.14 21.21 -0.49
N PRO A 80 -15.59 21.36 -1.72
CA PRO A 80 -16.24 20.83 -2.91
C PRO A 80 -16.37 19.30 -2.93
N LEU A 81 -15.56 18.59 -2.13
CA LEU A 81 -15.61 17.13 -2.01
C LEU A 81 -16.84 16.66 -1.20
N ALA A 82 -17.31 17.48 -0.27
CA ALA A 82 -18.48 17.18 0.56
C ALA A 82 -19.81 17.57 -0.11
N ALA A 83 -19.78 18.37 -1.17
CA ALA A 83 -21.00 18.76 -1.88
C ALA A 83 -21.34 17.74 -2.97
N PRO A 84 -22.62 17.25 -3.06
CA PRO A 84 -23.04 16.29 -4.08
C PRO A 84 -23.15 16.92 -5.48
N THR A 85 -22.61 18.12 -5.68
CA THR A 85 -22.65 18.82 -6.95
C THR A 85 -21.51 18.32 -7.84
N TRP A 86 -21.85 17.98 -9.09
CA TRP A 86 -20.92 17.67 -10.17
C TRP A 86 -20.10 18.90 -10.55
N ASN A 87 -19.27 19.36 -9.63
CA ASN A 87 -18.37 20.47 -9.87
C ASN A 87 -17.04 19.89 -10.41
N THR A 88 -16.45 20.54 -11.40
CA THR A 88 -15.20 20.12 -12.06
C THR A 88 -14.09 19.84 -11.04
N GLY A 89 -14.07 20.54 -9.91
CA GLY A 89 -13.12 20.32 -8.82
C GLY A 89 -13.28 18.95 -8.13
N GLY A 90 -14.51 18.52 -7.85
CA GLY A 90 -14.77 17.21 -7.21
C GLY A 90 -14.34 16.02 -8.08
N PHE A 91 -14.47 16.14 -9.40
CA PHE A 91 -14.07 15.08 -10.34
C PHE A 91 -12.57 14.75 -10.30
N VAL A 92 -11.72 15.70 -9.94
CA VAL A 92 -10.25 15.52 -9.85
C VAL A 92 -9.83 15.25 -8.41
N LEU A 93 -10.41 15.95 -7.44
CA LEU A 93 -9.97 15.90 -6.05
C LEU A 93 -10.33 14.58 -5.36
N VAL A 94 -11.53 14.01 -5.63
CA VAL A 94 -11.93 12.72 -5.01
C VAL A 94 -11.02 11.56 -5.45
N PRO A 95 -10.76 11.32 -6.74
CA PRO A 95 -9.81 10.27 -7.12
C PRO A 95 -8.38 10.56 -6.63
N LEU A 96 -7.95 11.83 -6.55
CA LEU A 96 -6.64 12.17 -6.00
C LEU A 96 -6.57 11.86 -4.49
N MET A 97 -7.62 12.14 -3.73
CA MET A 97 -7.76 11.77 -2.31
C MET A 97 -7.66 10.24 -2.15
N TRP A 98 -8.44 9.47 -2.91
CA TRP A 98 -8.38 8.01 -2.87
C TRP A 98 -7.01 7.48 -3.28
N ALA A 99 -6.35 8.09 -4.28
CA ALA A 99 -4.99 7.73 -4.68
C ALA A 99 -3.99 8.00 -3.55
N ALA A 100 -4.04 9.17 -2.92
CA ALA A 100 -3.18 9.51 -1.78
C ALA A 100 -3.40 8.55 -0.61
N MET A 101 -4.66 8.27 -0.26
CA MET A 101 -5.06 7.37 0.81
C MET A 101 -4.57 5.93 0.56
N THR A 102 -4.81 5.39 -0.65
CA THR A 102 -4.38 4.04 -1.00
C THR A 102 -2.85 3.92 -0.99
N LEU A 103 -2.13 4.92 -1.49
CA LEU A 103 -0.67 4.91 -1.48
C LEU A 103 -0.12 5.03 -0.05
N ALA A 104 -0.64 5.95 0.76
CA ALA A 104 -0.22 6.13 2.15
C ALA A 104 -0.40 4.85 3.00
N MET A 105 -1.50 4.12 2.79
CA MET A 105 -1.80 2.88 3.53
C MET A 105 -1.07 1.65 2.97
N MET A 106 -0.88 1.58 1.64
CA MET A 106 -0.39 0.36 0.98
C MET A 106 1.10 0.34 0.68
N LEU A 107 1.76 1.50 0.53
CA LEU A 107 3.21 1.54 0.34
C LEU A 107 4.00 0.94 1.51
N PRO A 108 3.67 1.20 2.79
CA PRO A 108 4.35 0.55 3.91
C PRO A 108 4.24 -0.98 3.84
N SER A 109 3.07 -1.47 3.48
CA SER A 109 2.81 -2.91 3.35
C SER A 109 3.47 -3.55 2.12
N ALA A 110 3.88 -2.76 1.12
CA ALA A 110 4.63 -3.21 -0.06
C ALA A 110 6.15 -3.20 0.16
N SER A 111 6.63 -2.53 1.22
CA SER A 111 8.07 -2.39 1.47
C SER A 111 8.83 -3.72 1.51
N PRO A 112 8.36 -4.81 2.17
CA PRO A 112 9.08 -6.08 2.16
C PRO A 112 9.26 -6.65 0.75
N MET A 113 8.25 -6.50 -0.12
CA MET A 113 8.30 -6.93 -1.51
C MET A 113 9.34 -6.13 -2.31
N ILE A 114 9.33 -4.80 -2.18
CA ILE A 114 10.25 -3.92 -2.91
C ILE A 114 11.69 -4.18 -2.44
N LEU A 115 11.92 -4.31 -1.14
CA LEU A 115 13.23 -4.58 -0.58
C LEU A 115 13.77 -5.96 -1.00
N THR A 116 12.93 -7.00 -0.98
CA THR A 116 13.31 -8.34 -1.46
C THR A 116 13.69 -8.30 -2.94
N TYR A 117 12.94 -7.59 -3.78
CA TYR A 117 13.30 -7.44 -5.19
C TYR A 117 14.64 -6.73 -5.37
N THR A 118 14.88 -5.64 -4.62
CA THR A 118 16.17 -4.92 -4.70
C THR A 118 17.34 -5.78 -4.29
N GLU A 119 17.19 -6.63 -3.28
CA GLU A 119 18.22 -7.55 -2.81
C GLU A 119 18.55 -8.61 -3.85
N ILE A 120 17.53 -9.22 -4.45
CA ILE A 120 17.72 -10.22 -5.53
C ILE A 120 18.36 -9.55 -6.75
N ALA A 121 17.89 -8.34 -7.13
CA ALA A 121 18.42 -7.60 -8.26
C ALA A 121 19.90 -7.20 -8.06
N ASP A 122 20.26 -6.77 -6.85
CA ASP A 122 21.65 -6.45 -6.50
C ASP A 122 22.55 -7.69 -6.62
N THR A 123 22.09 -8.82 -6.08
CA THR A 123 22.80 -10.11 -6.21
C THR A 123 22.95 -10.55 -7.67
N ALA A 124 21.93 -10.36 -8.50
CA ALA A 124 21.97 -10.68 -9.93
C ALA A 124 22.93 -9.74 -10.71
N ALA A 125 22.97 -8.45 -10.33
CA ALA A 125 23.91 -7.48 -10.88
C ALA A 125 25.36 -7.89 -10.64
N HIS A 126 25.68 -8.33 -9.43
CA HIS A 126 27.01 -8.83 -9.08
C HIS A 126 27.41 -10.07 -9.91
N LYS A 127 26.44 -10.83 -10.43
CA LYS A 127 26.66 -11.97 -11.34
C LYS A 127 26.70 -11.57 -12.82
N GLY A 128 26.57 -10.27 -13.14
CA GLY A 128 26.58 -9.76 -14.50
C GLY A 128 25.26 -9.97 -15.26
N GLU A 129 24.16 -10.28 -14.56
CA GLU A 129 22.84 -10.40 -15.17
C GLU A 129 22.23 -9.01 -15.44
N ARG A 130 21.34 -8.97 -16.44
CA ARG A 130 20.57 -7.74 -16.71
C ARG A 130 19.54 -7.53 -15.61
N ILE A 131 19.64 -6.41 -14.94
CA ILE A 131 18.68 -5.99 -13.91
C ILE A 131 17.76 -4.89 -14.44
N VAL A 132 16.54 -4.87 -13.93
CA VAL A 132 15.56 -3.82 -14.20
C VAL A 132 15.34 -3.04 -12.91
N SER A 133 15.17 -1.73 -13.04
CA SER A 133 14.98 -0.84 -11.90
C SER A 133 13.78 -1.26 -11.02
N PRO A 134 13.90 -1.26 -9.68
CA PRO A 134 12.81 -1.53 -8.75
C PRO A 134 11.61 -0.58 -8.92
N PHE A 135 11.83 0.62 -9.48
CA PHE A 135 10.75 1.56 -9.78
C PHE A 135 9.76 1.01 -10.81
N VAL A 136 10.20 0.15 -11.73
CA VAL A 136 9.31 -0.51 -12.70
C VAL A 136 8.37 -1.49 -12.01
N LEU A 137 8.88 -2.22 -11.02
CA LEU A 137 8.07 -3.10 -10.18
C LEU A 137 7.05 -2.28 -9.37
N ALA A 138 7.52 -1.22 -8.70
CA ALA A 138 6.67 -0.31 -7.94
C ALA A 138 5.60 0.35 -8.80
N ALA A 139 5.93 0.76 -10.03
CA ALA A 139 4.96 1.35 -10.97
C ALA A 139 3.83 0.37 -11.32
N GLY A 140 4.14 -0.91 -11.54
CA GLY A 140 3.11 -1.93 -11.76
C GLY A 140 2.20 -2.12 -10.55
N TYR A 141 2.76 -2.12 -9.34
CA TYR A 141 2.01 -2.19 -8.10
C TYR A 141 1.11 -0.98 -7.88
N VAL A 142 1.65 0.22 -8.05
CA VAL A 142 0.93 1.49 -7.90
C VAL A 142 -0.21 1.61 -8.91
N LEU A 143 -0.02 1.15 -10.15
CA LEU A 143 -1.07 1.19 -11.16
C LEU A 143 -2.33 0.41 -10.74
N VAL A 144 -2.18 -0.74 -10.08
CA VAL A 144 -3.32 -1.50 -9.54
C VAL A 144 -4.07 -0.69 -8.50
N TRP A 145 -3.35 -0.01 -7.60
CA TRP A 145 -3.96 0.81 -6.55
C TRP A 145 -4.60 2.10 -7.08
N LEU A 146 -4.04 2.68 -8.13
CA LEU A 146 -4.69 3.78 -8.85
C LEU A 146 -5.99 3.31 -9.53
N GLY A 147 -6.01 2.11 -10.10
CA GLY A 147 -7.23 1.49 -10.60
C GLY A 147 -8.28 1.30 -9.50
N PHE A 148 -7.87 0.83 -8.33
CA PHE A 148 -8.76 0.75 -7.17
C PHE A 148 -9.27 2.13 -6.73
N ALA A 149 -8.42 3.16 -6.71
CA ALA A 149 -8.81 4.52 -6.36
C ALA A 149 -9.93 5.06 -7.26
N VAL A 150 -9.87 4.76 -8.57
CA VAL A 150 -10.94 5.09 -9.52
C VAL A 150 -12.23 4.36 -9.16
N ILE A 151 -12.16 3.03 -8.91
CA ILE A 151 -13.33 2.22 -8.53
C ILE A 151 -13.93 2.73 -7.22
N ALA A 152 -13.10 3.03 -6.21
CA ALA A 152 -13.54 3.55 -4.92
C ALA A 152 -14.21 4.93 -5.06
N THR A 153 -13.68 5.79 -5.93
CA THR A 153 -14.29 7.08 -6.29
C THR A 153 -15.68 6.88 -6.87
N LEU A 154 -15.83 5.98 -7.85
CA LEU A 154 -17.13 5.68 -8.45
C LEU A 154 -18.10 5.10 -7.42
N ALA A 155 -17.64 4.21 -6.55
CA ALA A 155 -18.44 3.67 -5.46
C ALA A 155 -18.89 4.76 -4.49
N GLN A 156 -18.02 5.70 -4.12
CA GLN A 156 -18.35 6.84 -3.27
C GLN A 156 -19.47 7.69 -3.89
N TYR A 157 -19.35 8.03 -5.16
CA TYR A 157 -20.43 8.79 -5.86
C TYR A 157 -21.74 8.00 -5.92
N ALA A 158 -21.69 6.68 -6.16
CA ALA A 158 -22.89 5.85 -6.16
C ALA A 158 -23.54 5.81 -4.76
N PHE A 159 -22.78 5.66 -3.70
CA PHE A 159 -23.29 5.64 -2.32
C PHE A 159 -23.85 6.99 -1.89
N MET A 160 -23.22 8.10 -2.27
CA MET A 160 -23.76 9.43 -2.03
C MET A 160 -25.10 9.65 -2.76
N ARG A 161 -25.23 9.21 -4.00
CA ARG A 161 -26.51 9.27 -4.75
C ARG A 161 -27.60 8.40 -4.17
N ALA A 162 -27.22 7.26 -3.60
CA ALA A 162 -28.14 6.37 -2.91
C ALA A 162 -28.51 6.84 -1.49
N ALA A 163 -28.03 8.03 -1.05
CA ALA A 163 -28.17 8.56 0.29
C ALA A 163 -27.65 7.59 1.39
N LEU A 164 -26.68 6.74 1.05
CA LEU A 164 -26.04 5.84 1.99
C LEU A 164 -24.86 6.51 2.72
N LEU A 165 -24.35 7.62 2.19
CA LEU A 165 -23.32 8.47 2.78
C LEU A 165 -23.89 9.88 2.98
N ASP A 166 -23.57 10.46 4.13
CA ASP A 166 -23.88 11.85 4.46
C ASP A 166 -22.89 12.81 3.77
N SER A 167 -23.18 14.11 3.81
CA SER A 167 -22.30 15.18 3.33
C SER A 167 -20.89 15.17 3.95
N GLY A 168 -20.75 14.63 5.16
CA GLY A 168 -19.47 14.37 5.83
C GLY A 168 -18.74 13.11 5.38
N MET A 169 -19.20 12.42 4.32
CA MET A 169 -18.65 11.15 3.85
C MET A 169 -18.66 10.04 4.92
N ILE A 170 -19.59 10.13 5.87
CA ILE A 170 -19.83 9.12 6.91
C ILE A 170 -21.10 8.36 6.52
N SER A 171 -21.18 7.09 6.92
CA SER A 171 -22.38 6.29 6.69
C SER A 171 -23.63 6.93 7.30
N ALA A 172 -24.64 7.14 6.49
CA ALA A 172 -25.93 7.68 6.92
C ALA A 172 -26.81 6.65 7.67
N SER A 173 -26.42 5.36 7.67
CA SER A 173 -27.21 4.27 8.21
C SER A 173 -26.37 3.25 8.96
N GLY A 174 -26.75 2.94 10.20
CA GLY A 174 -26.15 1.85 10.98
C GLY A 174 -26.29 0.48 10.31
N LEU A 175 -27.35 0.26 9.52
CA LEU A 175 -27.52 -0.96 8.73
C LEU A 175 -26.49 -1.05 7.63
N PHE A 176 -26.20 0.04 6.92
CA PHE A 176 -25.17 0.07 5.88
C PHE A 176 -23.77 -0.14 6.46
N SER A 177 -23.44 0.54 7.56
CA SER A 177 -22.18 0.32 8.28
C SER A 177 -22.06 -1.12 8.75
N GLY A 178 -23.10 -1.67 9.36
CA GLY A 178 -23.12 -3.04 9.83
C GLY A 178 -22.93 -4.07 8.71
N ALA A 179 -23.58 -3.84 7.56
CA ALA A 179 -23.44 -4.70 6.39
C ALA A 179 -22.00 -4.72 5.84
N ILE A 180 -21.36 -3.54 5.76
CA ILE A 180 -19.95 -3.43 5.35
C ILE A 180 -19.02 -4.17 6.33
N PHE A 181 -19.19 -3.96 7.63
CA PHE A 181 -18.37 -4.61 8.66
C PHE A 181 -18.53 -6.13 8.62
N ILE A 182 -19.78 -6.63 8.54
CA ILE A 182 -20.05 -8.08 8.46
C ILE A 182 -19.47 -8.64 7.16
N GLY A 183 -19.68 -7.97 6.01
CA GLY A 183 -19.14 -8.40 4.74
C GLY A 183 -17.61 -8.46 4.73
N ALA A 184 -16.95 -7.42 5.26
CA ALA A 184 -15.50 -7.39 5.42
C ALA A 184 -15.01 -8.49 6.39
N GLY A 185 -15.74 -8.71 7.50
CA GLY A 185 -15.47 -9.77 8.46
C GLY A 185 -15.58 -11.16 7.87
N LEU A 186 -16.66 -11.45 7.13
CA LEU A 186 -16.84 -12.71 6.42
C LEU A 186 -15.74 -12.95 5.37
N TYR A 187 -15.34 -11.91 4.67
CA TYR A 187 -14.24 -11.99 3.71
C TYR A 187 -12.92 -12.42 4.36
N GLN A 188 -12.69 -12.10 5.65
CA GLN A 188 -11.49 -12.53 6.37
C GLN A 188 -11.33 -14.06 6.41
N PHE A 189 -12.44 -14.81 6.37
CA PHE A 189 -12.45 -16.27 6.36
C PHE A 189 -12.39 -16.88 4.97
N SER A 190 -12.40 -16.07 3.92
CA SER A 190 -12.44 -16.54 2.54
C SER A 190 -11.13 -17.19 2.09
N ALA A 191 -11.25 -18.25 1.29
CA ALA A 191 -10.11 -18.91 0.66
C ALA A 191 -9.31 -17.96 -0.26
N LEU A 192 -10.02 -17.04 -0.92
CA LEU A 192 -9.42 -16.04 -1.81
C LEU A 192 -8.49 -15.10 -1.04
N LYS A 193 -8.96 -14.55 0.10
CA LYS A 193 -8.10 -13.72 0.96
C LYS A 193 -6.85 -14.47 1.37
N HIS A 194 -6.98 -15.70 1.85
CA HIS A 194 -5.84 -16.49 2.31
C HIS A 194 -4.85 -16.82 1.20
N ALA A 195 -5.33 -17.14 -0.02
CA ALA A 195 -4.49 -17.38 -1.17
C ALA A 195 -3.70 -16.12 -1.56
N CYS A 196 -4.36 -14.96 -1.62
CA CYS A 196 -3.72 -13.69 -1.93
C CYS A 196 -2.73 -13.26 -0.84
N LEU A 197 -3.11 -13.37 0.43
CA LEU A 197 -2.28 -13.01 1.58
C LEU A 197 -0.98 -13.82 1.62
N LYS A 198 -1.06 -15.14 1.33
CA LYS A 198 0.13 -16.01 1.26
C LYS A 198 1.15 -15.51 0.24
N GLN A 199 0.72 -15.00 -0.91
CA GLN A 199 1.63 -14.45 -1.93
C GLN A 199 2.27 -13.13 -1.46
N CYS A 200 1.55 -12.31 -0.70
CA CYS A 200 2.08 -11.09 -0.12
C CYS A 200 3.08 -11.36 1.03
N GLN A 201 2.85 -12.42 1.82
CA GLN A 201 3.71 -12.82 2.94
C GLN A 201 5.02 -13.48 2.49
N SER A 202 5.09 -13.99 1.27
CA SER A 202 6.25 -14.75 0.77
C SER A 202 6.80 -14.18 -0.53
N PRO A 203 7.36 -12.94 -0.52
CA PRO A 203 7.85 -12.30 -1.74
C PRO A 203 9.05 -13.02 -2.35
N PHE A 204 9.93 -13.60 -1.54
CA PHE A 204 11.13 -14.28 -2.02
C PHE A 204 10.82 -15.50 -2.93
N PRO A 205 10.00 -16.48 -2.52
CA PRO A 205 9.61 -17.58 -3.41
C PRO A 205 8.87 -17.11 -4.66
N PHE A 206 8.06 -16.04 -4.54
CA PHE A 206 7.35 -15.46 -5.67
C PHE A 206 8.31 -14.95 -6.75
N PHE A 207 9.32 -14.16 -6.37
CA PHE A 207 10.31 -13.64 -7.32
C PHE A 207 11.20 -14.75 -7.87
N PHE A 208 11.59 -15.71 -7.03
CA PHE A 208 12.45 -16.80 -7.47
C PHE A 208 11.77 -17.68 -8.54
N ALA A 209 10.46 -17.92 -8.39
CA ALA A 209 9.68 -18.68 -9.37
C ALA A 209 9.34 -17.90 -10.65
N ASN A 210 9.36 -16.56 -10.61
CA ASN A 210 8.89 -15.71 -11.71
C ASN A 210 9.91 -14.65 -12.11
N TRP A 211 11.22 -14.90 -11.91
CA TRP A 211 12.25 -13.91 -12.21
C TRP A 211 12.17 -13.43 -13.66
N ALA A 212 12.29 -12.13 -13.86
CA ALA A 212 12.23 -11.50 -15.17
C ALA A 212 13.36 -10.48 -15.34
N THR A 213 14.01 -10.53 -16.49
CA THR A 213 15.12 -9.64 -16.87
C THR A 213 14.69 -8.53 -17.84
N THR A 214 13.41 -8.48 -18.19
CA THR A 214 12.85 -7.48 -19.12
C THR A 214 11.96 -6.50 -18.38
N THR A 215 11.95 -5.23 -18.81
CA THR A 215 11.10 -4.17 -18.23
C THR A 215 9.62 -4.56 -18.20
N ARG A 216 9.10 -5.16 -19.29
CA ARG A 216 7.71 -5.64 -19.34
C ARG A 216 7.47 -6.79 -18.35
N GLY A 217 8.44 -7.69 -18.20
CA GLY A 217 8.35 -8.80 -17.25
C GLY A 217 8.26 -8.29 -15.81
N VAL A 218 9.17 -7.40 -15.42
CA VAL A 218 9.21 -6.81 -14.07
C VAL A 218 7.96 -5.96 -13.78
N PHE A 219 7.48 -5.21 -14.76
CA PHE A 219 6.21 -4.46 -14.63
C PHE A 219 5.03 -5.41 -14.39
N ARG A 220 4.95 -6.53 -15.13
CA ARG A 220 3.92 -7.57 -14.90
C ARG A 220 4.03 -8.22 -13.52
N LEU A 221 5.24 -8.40 -13.00
CA LEU A 221 5.44 -8.88 -11.62
C LEU A 221 4.85 -7.89 -10.62
N GLY A 222 5.09 -6.59 -10.82
CA GLY A 222 4.50 -5.51 -10.02
C GLY A 222 2.97 -5.52 -10.08
N LEU A 223 2.38 -5.66 -11.27
CA LEU A 223 0.93 -5.79 -11.44
C LEU A 223 0.37 -7.00 -10.69
N ARG A 224 0.98 -8.19 -10.85
CA ARG A 224 0.53 -9.42 -10.17
C ARG A 224 0.60 -9.26 -8.66
N GLN A 225 1.67 -8.67 -8.15
CA GLN A 225 1.83 -8.43 -6.72
C GLN A 225 0.82 -7.39 -6.20
N GLY A 226 0.53 -6.34 -6.99
CA GLY A 226 -0.53 -5.39 -6.72
C GLY A 226 -1.90 -6.05 -6.65
N LEU A 227 -2.22 -6.96 -7.58
CA LEU A 227 -3.48 -7.71 -7.59
C LEU A 227 -3.60 -8.65 -6.38
N TYR A 228 -2.54 -9.33 -5.97
CA TYR A 228 -2.57 -10.14 -4.74
C TYR A 228 -2.78 -9.26 -3.50
N CYS A 229 -2.12 -8.10 -3.45
CA CYS A 229 -2.29 -7.14 -2.38
C CYS A 229 -3.71 -6.59 -2.36
N LEU A 230 -4.26 -6.19 -3.49
CA LEU A 230 -5.66 -5.78 -3.61
C LEU A 230 -6.59 -6.90 -3.14
N GLY A 231 -6.41 -8.14 -3.64
CA GLY A 231 -7.22 -9.29 -3.25
C GLY A 231 -7.20 -9.59 -1.76
N CYS A 232 -6.11 -9.32 -1.03
CA CYS A 232 -6.10 -9.54 0.42
C CYS A 232 -6.67 -8.38 1.24
N CYS A 233 -6.74 -7.14 0.68
CA CYS A 233 -7.01 -5.92 1.45
C CYS A 233 -8.26 -5.15 1.04
N TRP A 234 -8.86 -5.38 -0.16
CA TRP A 234 -9.96 -4.56 -0.67
C TRP A 234 -11.14 -4.46 0.29
N ALA A 235 -11.51 -5.57 0.96
CA ALA A 235 -12.64 -5.58 1.88
C ALA A 235 -12.38 -4.72 3.13
N MET A 236 -11.13 -4.67 3.60
CA MET A 236 -10.72 -3.78 4.69
C MET A 236 -10.76 -2.31 4.27
N MET A 237 -10.45 -2.02 3.00
CA MET A 237 -10.58 -0.66 2.47
C MET A 237 -12.05 -0.21 2.37
N LEU A 238 -13.00 -1.13 2.14
CA LEU A 238 -14.43 -0.79 2.16
C LEU A 238 -14.92 -0.38 3.54
N VAL A 239 -14.30 -0.84 4.63
CA VAL A 239 -14.68 -0.43 5.99
C VAL A 239 -14.57 1.08 6.17
N MET A 240 -13.72 1.77 5.40
CA MET A 240 -13.62 3.23 5.43
C MET A 240 -14.96 3.93 5.10
N PHE A 241 -15.80 3.35 4.23
CA PHE A 241 -17.13 3.89 3.97
C PHE A 241 -18.08 3.81 5.17
N ALA A 242 -17.84 2.87 6.08
CA ALA A 242 -18.67 2.70 7.27
C ALA A 242 -18.23 3.61 8.43
N VAL A 243 -16.92 3.84 8.59
CA VAL A 243 -16.34 4.61 9.70
C VAL A 243 -16.05 6.07 9.34
N GLY A 244 -16.23 6.43 8.07
CA GLY A 244 -15.89 7.74 7.52
C GLY A 244 -14.62 7.71 6.70
N VAL A 245 -14.73 8.10 5.42
CA VAL A 245 -13.65 8.01 4.43
C VAL A 245 -12.44 8.85 4.83
N MET A 246 -12.66 9.98 5.50
CA MET A 246 -11.61 10.93 5.94
C MET A 246 -11.16 10.73 7.39
N ASN A 247 -11.56 9.64 8.05
CA ASN A 247 -11.15 9.40 9.43
C ASN A 247 -9.73 8.86 9.52
N VAL A 248 -8.76 9.74 9.81
CA VAL A 248 -7.32 9.44 9.86
C VAL A 248 -6.99 8.37 10.89
N ILE A 249 -7.70 8.33 12.03
CA ILE A 249 -7.47 7.33 13.09
C ILE A 249 -7.82 5.93 12.57
N TRP A 250 -8.97 5.75 11.93
CA TRP A 250 -9.37 4.49 11.33
C TRP A 250 -8.48 4.09 10.17
N MET A 251 -8.04 5.05 9.35
CA MET A 251 -7.06 4.80 8.29
C MET A 251 -5.76 4.24 8.87
N ALA A 252 -5.24 4.84 9.93
CA ALA A 252 -4.03 4.38 10.60
C ALA A 252 -4.22 2.98 11.21
N ALA A 253 -5.32 2.74 11.91
CA ALA A 253 -5.64 1.45 12.50
C ALA A 253 -5.75 0.35 11.45
N LEU A 254 -6.51 0.57 10.37
CA LEU A 254 -6.66 -0.40 9.28
C LEU A 254 -5.34 -0.64 8.54
N SER A 255 -4.54 0.42 8.31
CA SER A 255 -3.20 0.30 7.70
C SER A 255 -2.28 -0.55 8.55
N ALA A 256 -2.26 -0.33 9.87
CA ALA A 256 -1.47 -1.12 10.81
C ALA A 256 -1.91 -2.59 10.80
N VAL A 257 -3.21 -2.86 10.90
CA VAL A 257 -3.76 -4.22 10.85
C VAL A 257 -3.37 -4.94 9.56
N MET A 258 -3.56 -4.31 8.39
CA MET A 258 -3.21 -4.89 7.09
C MET A 258 -1.70 -5.13 6.95
N THR A 259 -0.88 -4.25 7.52
CA THR A 259 0.59 -4.41 7.51
C THR A 259 1.01 -5.57 8.40
N ILE A 260 0.46 -5.68 9.60
CA ILE A 260 0.74 -6.77 10.55
C ILE A 260 0.31 -8.12 9.95
N GLU A 261 -0.86 -8.21 9.30
CA GLU A 261 -1.29 -9.42 8.59
C GLU A 261 -0.26 -9.86 7.54
N LYS A 262 0.34 -8.91 6.80
CA LYS A 262 1.32 -9.20 5.73
C LYS A 262 2.71 -9.58 6.25
N ILE A 263 3.11 -9.11 7.42
CA ILE A 263 4.41 -9.48 8.02
C ILE A 263 4.43 -10.94 8.51
N GLY A 264 3.27 -11.61 8.59
CA GLY A 264 3.23 -13.04 8.87
C GLY A 264 2.68 -13.40 10.25
N ALA A 265 1.77 -12.60 10.79
CA ALA A 265 1.12 -12.83 12.09
C ALA A 265 0.25 -14.12 12.16
N GLY A 266 0.24 -14.92 11.08
CA GLY A 266 -0.45 -16.19 11.00
C GLY A 266 -1.98 -16.06 10.80
N LYS A 267 -2.61 -17.18 10.43
CA LYS A 267 -4.06 -17.24 10.17
C LYS A 267 -4.92 -16.86 11.39
N ARG A 268 -4.41 -17.04 12.61
CA ARG A 268 -5.16 -16.72 13.84
C ARG A 268 -5.51 -15.25 13.93
N LEU A 269 -4.58 -14.35 13.58
CA LEU A 269 -4.84 -12.91 13.60
C LEU A 269 -5.96 -12.54 12.60
N THR A 270 -5.91 -13.05 11.39
CA THR A 270 -6.94 -12.82 10.37
C THR A 270 -8.32 -13.25 10.85
N TYR A 271 -8.42 -14.40 11.54
CA TYR A 271 -9.69 -14.88 12.10
C TYR A 271 -10.17 -14.00 13.27
N VAL A 272 -9.28 -13.54 14.15
CA VAL A 272 -9.62 -12.61 15.23
C VAL A 272 -10.15 -11.29 14.67
N ILE A 273 -9.49 -10.74 13.65
CA ILE A 273 -9.94 -9.52 12.96
C ILE A 273 -11.32 -9.75 12.32
N GLY A 274 -11.52 -10.89 11.65
CA GLY A 274 -12.79 -11.25 11.05
C GLY A 274 -13.91 -11.32 12.09
N ALA A 275 -13.68 -11.98 13.23
CA ALA A 275 -14.64 -12.05 14.32
C ALA A 275 -14.94 -10.67 14.91
N ALA A 276 -13.92 -9.83 15.14
CA ALA A 276 -14.08 -8.47 15.65
C ALA A 276 -14.90 -7.59 14.70
N LEU A 277 -14.68 -7.72 13.38
CA LEU A 277 -15.48 -7.00 12.38
C LEU A 277 -16.94 -7.46 12.38
N ILE A 278 -17.20 -8.76 12.43
CA ILE A 278 -18.57 -9.30 12.47
C ILE A 278 -19.29 -8.83 13.74
N THR A 279 -18.65 -8.91 14.90
CA THR A 279 -19.26 -8.46 16.17
C THR A 279 -19.51 -6.95 16.16
N GLY A 280 -18.55 -6.14 15.64
CA GLY A 280 -18.74 -4.71 15.47
C GLY A 280 -19.87 -4.38 14.50
N GLY A 281 -19.99 -5.10 13.39
CA GLY A 281 -21.09 -4.95 12.44
C GLY A 281 -22.45 -5.31 13.02
N ALA A 282 -22.52 -6.39 13.80
CA ALA A 282 -23.73 -6.75 14.53
C ALA A 282 -24.15 -5.65 15.54
N ALA A 283 -23.17 -5.08 16.26
CA ALA A 283 -23.42 -3.97 17.18
C ALA A 283 -23.98 -2.74 16.47
N PHE A 284 -23.47 -2.38 15.29
CA PHE A 284 -24.03 -1.29 14.48
C PHE A 284 -25.49 -1.55 14.08
N ILE A 285 -25.81 -2.78 13.67
CA ILE A 285 -27.16 -3.16 13.29
C ILE A 285 -28.10 -3.07 14.51
N VAL A 286 -27.70 -3.66 15.63
CA VAL A 286 -28.51 -3.63 16.87
C VAL A 286 -28.74 -2.20 17.32
N SER A 287 -27.72 -1.34 17.35
CA SER A 287 -27.86 0.07 17.73
C SER A 287 -28.82 0.83 16.82
N ALA A 288 -28.81 0.53 15.52
CA ALA A 288 -29.74 1.14 14.57
C ALA A 288 -31.21 0.75 14.86
N PHE A 289 -31.47 -0.51 15.21
CA PHE A 289 -32.81 -0.97 15.60
C PHE A 289 -33.27 -0.37 16.93
N VAL A 290 -32.40 -0.31 17.93
CA VAL A 290 -32.71 0.27 19.25
C VAL A 290 -33.02 1.75 19.15
N ALA A 291 -32.26 2.51 18.35
CA ALA A 291 -32.50 3.94 18.14
C ALA A 291 -33.84 4.25 17.44
N HIS A 292 -34.39 3.31 16.68
CA HIS A 292 -35.68 3.45 16.00
C HIS A 292 -36.87 2.86 16.78
N TRP A 293 -36.60 2.24 17.94
CA TRP A 293 -37.67 1.69 18.78
C TRP A 293 -38.43 2.85 19.47
N PRO A 294 -39.74 3.00 19.22
CA PRO A 294 -40.51 4.04 19.91
C PRO A 294 -40.54 3.73 21.42
N VAL A 295 -39.86 4.55 22.21
CA VAL A 295 -40.03 4.51 23.67
C VAL A 295 -41.49 4.85 23.93
N PRO A 296 -42.33 3.95 24.51
CA PRO A 296 -43.69 4.33 24.89
C PRO A 296 -43.58 5.45 25.90
N ALA A 297 -44.20 6.61 25.56
CA ALA A 297 -44.36 7.70 26.49
C ALA A 297 -45.17 7.19 27.70
N ILE A 298 -44.50 7.10 28.85
CA ILE A 298 -45.15 6.82 30.15
C ILE A 298 -45.82 8.09 30.67
#